data_38d8d1f715a3a6f142cdf20609305391
#
_entry.id   38d8d1f715a3a6f142cdf20609305391
#
_cell.length_a   1.000
_cell.length_b   1.000
_cell.length_c   1.000
_cell.angle_alpha   90.00
_cell.angle_beta   90.00
_cell.angle_gamma   90.00
#
_symmetry.space_group_name_H-M   'P 1'
#
loop_
_entity.id
_entity.type
_entity.pdbx_description
1 polymer ?
#
loop_
_entity_poly.entity_id
_entity_poly.type
_entity_poly.pdbx_seq_one_letter_code
_entity_poly.pdbx_strand_id
1 'polypeptide(L)'
;FNFNKEFAKSIKFFTDEYSLNFQIATYLKPIVTFMDGITMGGGVGLSIHTPFRIATENTKWAMPEMDIGFFPDVGSTFALPRIVTLANSNSQMALYLCLTGEVVTGADAYMLGLASHYVSSENLDALQKRLGEISPPFNNDPQSAYFFGMVNESIDEFVSPLPKDYVFKYSNEKLNVIEACFNLSKNGTIEDIMNNLRQYEGSAEGKAFAQEIKTKLLTKSPSSLQIALRLVQENSRDHIESAIKRDLYTAANMCMNQDSLVEFSEATKHKLIDKQRVPYPWTK
;
A
#
# COMPACT_ATOMS: atom_id res chain seq x y z
N PHE A 1 33.04 -9.83 -2.21
CA PHE A 1 31.61 -9.89 -1.85
C PHE A 1 31.27 -11.33 -1.43
N ASN A 2 30.89 -11.57 -0.18
CA ASN A 2 30.50 -12.91 0.25
C ASN A 2 28.96 -13.04 0.08
N PHE A 3 28.52 -13.49 -1.10
CA PHE A 3 27.13 -13.64 -1.50
C PHE A 3 26.28 -14.35 -0.42
N ASN A 4 26.77 -15.47 0.13
CA ASN A 4 26.01 -16.22 1.14
C ASN A 4 25.78 -15.43 2.43
N LYS A 5 26.75 -14.59 2.85
CA LYS A 5 26.62 -13.78 4.08
C LYS A 5 25.66 -12.60 3.87
N GLU A 6 25.71 -11.96 2.73
CA GLU A 6 24.80 -10.84 2.40
C GLU A 6 23.37 -11.37 2.19
N PHE A 7 23.20 -12.48 1.51
CA PHE A 7 21.92 -13.16 1.37
C PHE A 7 21.32 -13.52 2.73
N ALA A 8 22.08 -14.11 3.64
CA ALA A 8 21.60 -14.45 4.98
C ALA A 8 21.12 -13.23 5.77
N LYS A 9 21.77 -12.07 5.60
CA LYS A 9 21.34 -10.81 6.22
C LYS A 9 20.03 -10.30 5.62
N SER A 10 19.90 -10.35 4.28
CA SER A 10 18.67 -9.92 3.60
C SER A 10 17.48 -10.79 4.00
N ILE A 11 17.66 -12.11 4.04
CA ILE A 11 16.60 -13.03 4.48
C ILE A 11 16.23 -12.80 5.93
N LYS A 12 17.23 -12.56 6.81
CA LYS A 12 16.93 -12.23 8.21
C LYS A 12 16.12 -10.95 8.32
N PHE A 13 16.48 -9.90 7.57
CA PHE A 13 15.76 -8.64 7.55
C PHE A 13 14.29 -8.84 7.15
N PHE A 14 14.02 -9.46 5.99
CA PHE A 14 12.65 -9.70 5.54
C PHE A 14 11.88 -10.64 6.48
N THR A 15 12.54 -11.63 7.08
CA THR A 15 11.90 -12.52 8.05
C THR A 15 11.46 -11.75 9.30
N ASP A 16 12.32 -10.89 9.83
CA ASP A 16 12.01 -10.08 11.02
C ASP A 16 10.89 -9.08 10.70
N GLU A 17 10.98 -8.37 9.58
CA GLU A 17 9.99 -7.39 9.14
C GLU A 17 8.61 -8.04 8.89
N TYR A 18 8.56 -9.12 8.13
CA TYR A 18 7.28 -9.77 7.81
C TYR A 18 6.68 -10.51 9.00
N SER A 19 7.51 -10.99 9.92
CA SER A 19 7.04 -11.51 11.21
C SER A 19 6.37 -10.42 12.03
N LEU A 20 6.93 -9.20 12.05
CA LEU A 20 6.31 -8.05 12.70
C LEU A 20 5.00 -7.65 12.01
N ASN A 21 4.96 -7.60 10.68
CA ASN A 21 3.72 -7.29 9.95
C ASN A 21 2.62 -8.31 10.26
N PHE A 22 2.95 -9.60 10.30
CA PHE A 22 2.03 -10.66 10.70
C PHE A 22 1.55 -10.49 12.15
N GLN A 23 2.46 -10.15 13.07
CA GLN A 23 2.12 -9.90 14.45
C GLN A 23 1.17 -8.70 14.60
N ILE A 24 1.40 -7.61 13.86
CA ILE A 24 0.50 -6.45 13.83
C ILE A 24 -0.88 -6.86 13.30
N ALA A 25 -0.92 -7.62 12.19
CA ALA A 25 -2.17 -8.05 11.55
C ALA A 25 -3.03 -8.99 12.43
N THR A 26 -2.40 -9.72 13.34
CA THR A 26 -3.04 -10.68 14.24
C THR A 26 -3.07 -10.22 15.69
N TYR A 27 -2.69 -8.96 15.94
CA TYR A 27 -2.63 -8.44 17.31
C TYR A 27 -4.03 -8.21 17.86
N LEU A 28 -4.24 -8.72 19.05
CA LEU A 28 -5.58 -8.79 19.62
C LEU A 28 -6.03 -7.50 20.34
N LYS A 29 -5.09 -6.59 20.60
CA LYS A 29 -5.41 -5.27 21.18
C LYS A 29 -5.52 -4.23 20.07
N PRO A 30 -6.31 -3.16 20.26
CA PRO A 30 -6.35 -2.07 19.31
C PRO A 30 -4.98 -1.41 19.14
N ILE A 31 -4.56 -1.26 17.89
CA ILE A 31 -3.38 -0.49 17.51
C ILE A 31 -3.87 0.75 16.77
N VAL A 32 -3.41 1.92 17.21
CA VAL A 32 -3.65 3.20 16.53
C VAL A 32 -2.35 3.64 15.86
N THR A 33 -2.39 3.85 14.55
CA THR A 33 -1.23 4.27 13.77
C THR A 33 -1.42 5.68 13.28
N PHE A 34 -0.46 6.56 13.56
CA PHE A 34 -0.41 7.92 13.03
C PHE A 34 0.42 7.95 11.76
N MET A 35 -0.21 8.22 10.63
CA MET A 35 0.42 8.37 9.32
C MET A 35 0.70 9.85 9.04
N ASP A 36 1.50 10.48 9.89
CA ASP A 36 1.79 11.92 9.82
C ASP A 36 3.08 12.17 9.05
N GLY A 37 3.03 12.01 7.73
CA GLY A 37 4.18 12.19 6.85
C GLY A 37 4.30 11.10 5.79
N ILE A 38 5.53 10.77 5.41
CA ILE A 38 5.82 9.72 4.42
C ILE A 38 5.51 8.36 5.02
N THR A 39 4.52 7.69 4.46
CA THR A 39 4.08 6.34 4.81
C THR A 39 4.18 5.47 3.56
N MET A 40 5.36 4.90 3.32
CA MET A 40 5.67 4.14 2.10
C MET A 40 6.41 2.85 2.44
N GLY A 41 6.25 1.81 1.62
CA GLY A 41 6.93 0.52 1.80
C GLY A 41 6.75 -0.04 3.20
N GLY A 42 7.85 -0.25 3.95
CA GLY A 42 7.81 -0.71 5.34
C GLY A 42 6.94 0.14 6.27
N GLY A 43 6.83 1.46 6.04
CA GLY A 43 5.90 2.34 6.77
C GLY A 43 4.43 1.98 6.53
N VAL A 44 4.09 1.52 5.32
CA VAL A 44 2.77 0.94 5.03
C VAL A 44 2.59 -0.35 5.82
N GLY A 45 3.60 -1.23 5.87
CA GLY A 45 3.55 -2.48 6.63
C GLY A 45 3.25 -2.30 8.12
N LEU A 46 3.71 -1.19 8.72
CA LEU A 46 3.41 -0.85 10.11
C LEU A 46 2.00 -0.30 10.34
N SER A 47 1.31 0.14 9.28
CA SER A 47 0.02 0.82 9.40
C SER A 47 -1.15 0.06 8.77
N ILE A 48 -0.96 -0.56 7.62
CA ILE A 48 -2.05 -1.09 6.78
C ILE A 48 -2.88 -2.19 7.45
N HIS A 49 -2.28 -2.92 8.38
CA HIS A 49 -2.91 -4.03 9.11
C HIS A 49 -3.58 -3.59 10.41
N THR A 50 -3.46 -2.33 10.80
CA THR A 50 -4.06 -1.83 12.05
C THR A 50 -5.52 -1.41 11.83
N PRO A 51 -6.39 -1.56 12.84
CA PRO A 51 -7.79 -1.15 12.73
C PRO A 51 -7.95 0.37 12.64
N PHE A 52 -7.09 1.13 13.33
CA PHE A 52 -7.15 2.59 13.41
C PHE A 52 -5.94 3.22 12.73
N ARG A 53 -6.15 3.73 11.53
CA ARG A 53 -5.15 4.39 10.69
C ARG A 53 -5.51 5.86 10.56
N ILE A 54 -4.76 6.72 11.22
CA ILE A 54 -5.01 8.16 11.28
C ILE A 54 -4.17 8.86 10.21
N ALA A 55 -4.82 9.44 9.21
CA ALA A 55 -4.17 10.30 8.24
C ALA A 55 -4.25 11.77 8.67
N THR A 56 -3.27 12.56 8.25
CA THR A 56 -3.19 14.00 8.45
C THR A 56 -2.98 14.72 7.11
N GLU A 57 -2.94 16.04 7.12
CA GLU A 57 -2.58 16.85 5.95
C GLU A 57 -1.14 16.58 5.46
N ASN A 58 -0.29 16.02 6.32
CA ASN A 58 1.11 15.71 5.99
C ASN A 58 1.27 14.32 5.35
N THR A 59 0.25 13.46 5.42
CA THR A 59 0.33 12.07 4.94
C THR A 59 0.64 12.02 3.44
N LYS A 60 1.64 11.18 3.11
CA LYS A 60 1.98 10.77 1.74
C LYS A 60 2.13 9.27 1.71
N TRP A 61 1.07 8.59 1.31
CA TRP A 61 0.99 7.13 1.28
C TRP A 61 1.31 6.61 -0.12
N ALA A 62 2.13 5.56 -0.25
CA ALA A 62 2.35 4.84 -1.50
C ALA A 62 3.02 3.47 -1.29
N MET A 63 2.90 2.59 -2.31
CA MET A 63 3.71 1.38 -2.48
C MET A 63 4.58 1.55 -3.75
N PRO A 64 5.75 2.21 -3.65
CA PRO A 64 6.55 2.61 -4.81
C PRO A 64 7.59 1.55 -5.24
N GLU A 65 7.49 0.31 -4.76
CA GLU A 65 8.51 -0.74 -4.90
C GLU A 65 8.86 -1.05 -6.37
N MET A 66 7.90 -0.89 -7.29
CA MET A 66 8.16 -1.06 -8.73
C MET A 66 9.19 -0.08 -9.30
N ASP A 67 9.42 1.06 -8.62
CA ASP A 67 10.43 2.04 -9.02
C ASP A 67 11.86 1.61 -8.68
N ILE A 68 12.01 0.59 -7.85
CA ILE A 68 13.29 0.07 -7.40
C ILE A 68 13.49 -1.41 -7.76
N GLY A 69 12.66 -1.97 -8.65
CA GLY A 69 12.78 -3.37 -9.06
C GLY A 69 12.42 -4.36 -7.96
N PHE A 70 11.55 -3.95 -7.03
CA PHE A 70 10.99 -4.81 -6.00
C PHE A 70 9.47 -4.96 -6.21
N PHE A 71 8.73 -5.48 -5.27
CA PHE A 71 7.27 -5.70 -5.35
C PHE A 71 6.59 -5.10 -4.12
N PRO A 72 5.27 -4.78 -4.17
CA PRO A 72 4.51 -4.36 -3.01
C PRO A 72 4.40 -5.51 -2.00
N ASP A 73 5.23 -5.47 -0.99
CA ASP A 73 5.38 -6.46 0.06
C ASP A 73 4.60 -6.12 1.34
N VAL A 74 5.09 -6.54 2.49
CA VAL A 74 4.56 -6.28 3.85
C VAL A 74 3.07 -6.63 4.02
N GLY A 75 2.55 -7.57 3.23
CA GLY A 75 1.14 -7.96 3.22
C GLY A 75 0.21 -6.93 2.58
N SER A 76 0.74 -5.93 1.88
CA SER A 76 -0.06 -4.87 1.24
C SER A 76 -1.01 -5.42 0.17
N THR A 77 -0.58 -6.41 -0.62
CA THR A 77 -1.41 -7.07 -1.64
C THR A 77 -2.56 -7.90 -1.05
N PHE A 78 -2.48 -8.27 0.23
CA PHE A 78 -3.57 -8.86 1.00
C PHE A 78 -4.51 -7.79 1.56
N ALA A 79 -3.96 -6.73 2.15
CA ALA A 79 -4.74 -5.73 2.88
C ALA A 79 -5.51 -4.78 1.95
N LEU A 80 -4.87 -4.27 0.88
CA LEU A 80 -5.49 -3.30 -0.04
C LEU A 80 -6.82 -3.76 -0.65
N PRO A 81 -6.96 -5.01 -1.14
CA PRO A 81 -8.24 -5.52 -1.61
C PRO A 81 -9.37 -5.49 -0.58
N ARG A 82 -9.05 -5.40 0.72
CA ARG A 82 -10.01 -5.47 1.84
C ARG A 82 -10.34 -4.13 2.46
N ILE A 83 -9.41 -3.18 2.43
CA ILE A 83 -9.58 -1.88 3.11
C ILE A 83 -10.01 -0.77 2.16
N VAL A 84 -9.64 -0.85 0.88
CA VAL A 84 -10.03 0.17 -0.09
C VAL A 84 -11.51 0.04 -0.43
N THR A 85 -12.24 1.15 -0.39
CA THR A 85 -13.71 1.16 -0.49
C THR A 85 -14.24 1.60 -1.86
N LEU A 86 -13.42 2.25 -2.68
CA LEU A 86 -13.83 2.78 -3.98
C LEU A 86 -13.16 2.03 -5.14
N ALA A 87 -13.92 1.75 -6.21
CA ALA A 87 -13.45 1.08 -7.42
C ALA A 87 -12.64 -0.19 -7.11
N ASN A 88 -13.12 -1.04 -6.20
CA ASN A 88 -12.34 -2.16 -5.66
C ASN A 88 -13.12 -3.49 -5.53
N SER A 89 -14.26 -3.62 -6.19
CA SER A 89 -15.11 -4.83 -6.11
C SER A 89 -14.40 -6.11 -6.57
N ASN A 90 -13.41 -5.98 -7.47
CA ASN A 90 -12.52 -7.05 -7.91
C ASN A 90 -11.04 -6.61 -7.77
N SER A 91 -10.71 -5.92 -6.69
CA SER A 91 -9.37 -5.43 -6.36
C SER A 91 -8.78 -4.43 -7.37
N GLN A 92 -9.62 -3.70 -8.13
CA GLN A 92 -9.17 -2.80 -9.18
C GLN A 92 -8.29 -1.66 -8.63
N MET A 93 -8.78 -0.92 -7.64
CA MET A 93 -8.03 0.17 -7.02
C MET A 93 -6.80 -0.35 -6.28
N ALA A 94 -6.91 -1.49 -5.59
CA ALA A 94 -5.77 -2.14 -4.96
C ALA A 94 -4.67 -2.45 -5.99
N LEU A 95 -5.05 -3.05 -7.12
CA LEU A 95 -4.12 -3.37 -8.20
C LEU A 95 -3.52 -2.10 -8.84
N TYR A 96 -4.36 -1.07 -9.07
CA TYR A 96 -3.89 0.22 -9.59
C TYR A 96 -2.83 0.83 -8.67
N LEU A 97 -3.08 0.89 -7.36
CA LEU A 97 -2.14 1.44 -6.38
C LEU A 97 -0.83 0.64 -6.33
N CYS A 98 -0.94 -0.71 -6.33
CA CYS A 98 0.22 -1.60 -6.34
C CYS A 98 1.08 -1.43 -7.60
N LEU A 99 0.46 -1.37 -8.79
CA LEU A 99 1.20 -1.32 -10.05
C LEU A 99 1.77 0.07 -10.36
N THR A 100 1.05 1.13 -9.99
CA THR A 100 1.48 2.50 -10.31
C THR A 100 2.41 3.11 -9.28
N GLY A 101 2.38 2.64 -8.03
CA GLY A 101 3.06 3.30 -6.92
C GLY A 101 2.57 4.73 -6.72
N GLU A 102 1.29 5.00 -7.00
CA GLU A 102 0.70 6.32 -6.91
C GLU A 102 0.76 6.86 -5.49
N VAL A 103 1.20 8.12 -5.37
CA VAL A 103 1.20 8.81 -4.07
C VAL A 103 -0.21 9.32 -3.78
N VAL A 104 -0.74 8.91 -2.63
CA VAL A 104 -2.05 9.29 -2.11
C VAL A 104 -1.85 10.24 -0.94
N THR A 105 -2.50 11.41 -0.97
CA THR A 105 -2.48 12.39 0.13
C THR A 105 -3.38 11.94 1.29
N GLY A 106 -3.27 12.57 2.46
CA GLY A 106 -4.03 12.16 3.63
C GLY A 106 -5.54 12.22 3.44
N ALA A 107 -6.05 13.29 2.81
CA ALA A 107 -7.47 13.42 2.49
C ALA A 107 -7.95 12.35 1.50
N ASP A 108 -7.16 12.07 0.44
CA ASP A 108 -7.46 11.00 -0.52
C ASP A 108 -7.34 9.61 0.14
N ALA A 109 -6.38 9.42 1.05
CA ALA A 109 -6.22 8.17 1.78
C ALA A 109 -7.45 7.87 2.65
N TYR A 110 -8.01 8.88 3.30
CA TYR A 110 -9.25 8.76 4.04
C TYR A 110 -10.43 8.42 3.11
N MET A 111 -10.59 9.14 2.00
CA MET A 111 -11.65 8.90 1.03
C MET A 111 -11.59 7.51 0.38
N LEU A 112 -10.40 6.98 0.19
CA LEU A 112 -10.19 5.63 -0.36
C LEU A 112 -10.34 4.49 0.66
N GLY A 113 -10.39 4.79 1.97
CA GLY A 113 -10.38 3.80 3.04
C GLY A 113 -8.99 3.30 3.44
N LEU A 114 -7.91 3.87 2.89
CA LEU A 114 -6.54 3.60 3.32
C LEU A 114 -6.31 4.10 4.76
N ALA A 115 -6.91 5.22 5.12
CA ALA A 115 -7.03 5.71 6.48
C ALA A 115 -8.44 5.48 7.01
N SER A 116 -8.58 5.17 8.30
CA SER A 116 -9.86 5.07 9.00
C SER A 116 -10.40 6.42 9.43
N HIS A 117 -9.49 7.35 9.76
CA HIS A 117 -9.83 8.69 10.25
C HIS A 117 -8.88 9.74 9.64
N TYR A 118 -9.38 10.97 9.57
CA TYR A 118 -8.59 12.15 9.20
C TYR A 118 -8.55 13.12 10.37
N VAL A 119 -7.36 13.40 10.87
CA VAL A 119 -7.12 14.28 12.03
C VAL A 119 -6.05 15.29 11.67
N SER A 120 -6.24 16.57 12.01
CA SER A 120 -5.19 17.58 11.83
C SER A 120 -3.95 17.22 12.63
N SER A 121 -2.76 17.38 12.06
CA SER A 121 -1.50 17.03 12.71
C SER A 121 -1.30 17.75 14.05
N GLU A 122 -1.82 18.96 14.19
CA GLU A 122 -1.78 19.73 15.43
C GLU A 122 -2.53 19.06 16.60
N ASN A 123 -3.48 18.17 16.33
CA ASN A 123 -4.27 17.46 17.33
C ASN A 123 -3.70 16.10 17.74
N LEU A 124 -2.64 15.62 17.09
CA LEU A 124 -2.11 14.27 17.34
C LEU A 124 -1.60 14.07 18.76
N ASP A 125 -0.91 15.06 19.33
CA ASP A 125 -0.42 14.98 20.72
C ASP A 125 -1.58 14.90 21.74
N ALA A 126 -2.65 15.68 21.50
CA ALA A 126 -3.83 15.66 22.33
C ALA A 126 -4.58 14.31 22.19
N LEU A 127 -4.71 13.80 20.97
CA LEU A 127 -5.28 12.49 20.72
C LEU A 127 -4.46 11.37 21.39
N GLN A 128 -3.14 11.40 21.27
CA GLN A 128 -2.27 10.42 21.92
C GLN A 128 -2.47 10.43 23.46
N LYS A 129 -2.54 11.61 24.05
CA LYS A 129 -2.81 11.75 25.49
C LYS A 129 -4.19 11.18 25.85
N ARG A 130 -5.22 11.51 25.07
CA ARG A 130 -6.59 11.01 25.29
C ARG A 130 -6.67 9.48 25.22
N LEU A 131 -5.98 8.87 24.23
CA LEU A 131 -5.87 7.42 24.11
C LEU A 131 -5.18 6.78 25.33
N GLY A 132 -4.20 7.46 25.90
CA GLY A 132 -3.51 7.00 27.12
C GLY A 132 -4.39 7.05 28.39
N GLU A 133 -5.50 7.77 28.37
CA GLU A 133 -6.47 7.85 29.47
C GLU A 133 -7.50 6.70 29.45
N ILE A 134 -7.59 5.96 28.34
CA ILE A 134 -8.54 4.86 28.21
C ILE A 134 -8.08 3.67 29.04
N SER A 135 -8.92 3.25 29.97
CA SER A 135 -8.69 2.03 30.75
C SER A 135 -9.45 0.86 30.12
N PRO A 136 -8.80 -0.30 29.96
CA PRO A 136 -9.50 -1.50 29.51
C PRO A 136 -10.68 -1.83 30.45
N PRO A 137 -11.77 -2.43 29.96
CA PRO A 137 -12.89 -2.82 30.77
C PRO A 137 -12.48 -3.80 31.91
N PHE A 138 -13.23 -3.79 32.99
CA PHE A 138 -12.94 -4.49 34.24
C PHE A 138 -12.60 -5.99 34.12
N ASN A 139 -13.00 -6.64 33.03
CA ASN A 139 -12.76 -8.07 32.78
C ASN A 139 -11.40 -8.35 32.12
N ASN A 140 -10.52 -7.36 32.00
CA ASN A 140 -9.21 -7.49 31.35
C ASN A 140 -9.27 -8.16 29.97
N ASP A 141 -10.39 -8.04 29.23
CA ASP A 141 -10.51 -8.50 27.87
C ASP A 141 -10.17 -7.35 26.87
N PRO A 142 -8.89 -7.22 26.50
CA PRO A 142 -8.46 -6.18 25.56
C PRO A 142 -8.94 -6.46 24.13
N GLN A 143 -9.58 -7.60 23.89
CA GLN A 143 -10.14 -8.01 22.60
C GLN A 143 -11.62 -7.68 22.48
N SER A 144 -12.25 -7.16 23.56
CA SER A 144 -13.66 -6.88 23.53
C SER A 144 -14.01 -5.82 22.49
N ALA A 145 -15.07 -6.05 21.71
CA ALA A 145 -15.63 -5.06 20.79
C ALA A 145 -15.90 -3.72 21.50
N TYR A 146 -16.21 -3.77 22.78
CA TYR A 146 -16.41 -2.59 23.63
C TYR A 146 -15.13 -1.75 23.76
N PHE A 147 -13.96 -2.38 23.96
CA PHE A 147 -12.69 -1.65 24.06
C PHE A 147 -12.28 -1.02 22.74
N PHE A 148 -12.48 -1.71 21.61
CA PHE A 148 -12.30 -1.14 20.29
C PHE A 148 -13.26 0.04 20.04
N GLY A 149 -14.51 -0.06 20.50
CA GLY A 149 -15.49 1.04 20.47
C GLY A 149 -15.02 2.27 21.22
N MET A 150 -14.51 2.10 22.47
CA MET A 150 -13.96 3.21 23.26
C MET A 150 -12.78 3.90 22.58
N VAL A 151 -11.90 3.13 21.95
CA VAL A 151 -10.78 3.69 21.18
C VAL A 151 -11.33 4.48 19.98
N ASN A 152 -12.29 3.95 19.24
CA ASN A 152 -12.90 4.64 18.10
C ASN A 152 -13.55 5.96 18.54
N GLU A 153 -14.41 5.91 19.57
CA GLU A 153 -15.09 7.10 20.12
C GLU A 153 -14.09 8.18 20.56
N SER A 154 -12.97 7.78 21.17
CA SER A 154 -11.92 8.72 21.57
C SER A 154 -11.18 9.33 20.36
N ILE A 155 -11.03 8.59 19.26
CA ILE A 155 -10.48 9.15 18.02
C ILE A 155 -11.49 10.11 17.39
N ASP A 156 -12.78 9.77 17.40
CA ASP A 156 -13.86 10.59 16.83
C ASP A 156 -13.96 11.99 17.48
N GLU A 157 -13.53 12.14 18.76
CA GLU A 157 -13.42 13.45 19.43
C GLU A 157 -12.46 14.42 18.70
N PHE A 158 -11.52 13.90 17.89
CA PHE A 158 -10.44 14.66 17.23
C PHE A 158 -10.55 14.68 15.71
N VAL A 159 -11.54 14.01 15.12
CA VAL A 159 -11.73 14.00 13.66
C VAL A 159 -11.87 15.42 13.15
N SER A 160 -11.08 15.74 12.14
CA SER A 160 -11.06 17.04 11.50
C SER A 160 -11.85 17.01 10.19
N PRO A 161 -12.54 18.10 9.83
CA PRO A 161 -13.12 18.21 8.51
C PRO A 161 -12.03 18.22 7.45
N LEU A 162 -12.32 17.69 6.28
CA LEU A 162 -11.42 17.82 5.13
C LEU A 162 -11.23 19.30 4.78
N PRO A 163 -10.08 19.70 4.19
CA PRO A 163 -9.84 21.08 3.80
C PRO A 163 -10.99 21.64 2.94
N LYS A 164 -11.35 22.91 3.13
CA LYS A 164 -12.50 23.54 2.42
C LYS A 164 -12.38 23.47 0.89
N ASP A 165 -11.13 23.57 0.39
CA ASP A 165 -10.84 23.54 -1.04
C ASP A 165 -10.43 22.14 -1.53
N TYR A 166 -10.69 21.12 -0.70
CA TYR A 166 -10.35 19.75 -1.07
C TYR A 166 -11.20 19.28 -2.24
N VAL A 167 -10.50 18.76 -3.25
CA VAL A 167 -11.11 18.07 -4.39
C VAL A 167 -10.53 16.66 -4.43
N PHE A 168 -11.40 15.68 -4.37
CA PHE A 168 -10.98 14.28 -4.44
C PHE A 168 -10.24 13.99 -5.76
N LYS A 169 -9.05 13.42 -5.66
CA LYS A 169 -8.15 13.17 -6.78
C LYS A 169 -8.77 12.29 -7.88
N TYR A 170 -9.61 11.35 -7.48
CA TYR A 170 -10.21 10.38 -8.38
C TYR A 170 -11.64 10.76 -8.69
N SER A 171 -11.84 11.57 -9.75
CA SER A 171 -13.17 11.84 -10.28
C SER A 171 -13.88 10.54 -10.69
N ASN A 172 -15.19 10.57 -10.88
CA ASN A 172 -15.94 9.40 -11.37
C ASN A 172 -15.36 8.85 -12.68
N GLU A 173 -14.89 9.73 -13.55
CA GLU A 173 -14.27 9.33 -14.83
C GLU A 173 -12.97 8.55 -14.63
N LYS A 174 -12.15 8.97 -13.67
CA LYS A 174 -10.91 8.25 -13.30
C LYS A 174 -11.21 6.92 -12.62
N LEU A 175 -12.21 6.88 -11.73
CA LEU A 175 -12.66 5.63 -11.12
C LEU A 175 -13.16 4.64 -12.17
N ASN A 176 -13.92 5.10 -13.19
CA ASN A 176 -14.37 4.27 -14.31
C ASN A 176 -13.19 3.65 -15.08
N VAL A 177 -12.11 4.40 -15.31
CA VAL A 177 -10.88 3.85 -15.92
C VAL A 177 -10.28 2.75 -15.07
N ILE A 178 -10.15 2.97 -13.76
CA ILE A 178 -9.58 1.99 -12.83
C ILE A 178 -10.45 0.73 -12.82
N GLU A 179 -11.77 0.86 -12.72
CA GLU A 179 -12.70 -0.28 -12.72
C GLU A 179 -12.65 -1.09 -14.03
N ALA A 180 -12.57 -0.38 -15.18
CA ALA A 180 -12.55 -1.04 -16.47
C ALA A 180 -11.21 -1.73 -16.78
N CYS A 181 -10.09 -1.09 -16.42
CA CYS A 181 -8.76 -1.50 -16.89
C CYS A 181 -8.02 -2.40 -15.90
N PHE A 182 -8.34 -2.38 -14.60
CA PHE A 182 -7.59 -3.12 -13.55
C PHE A 182 -8.37 -4.30 -12.94
N ASN A 183 -9.41 -4.76 -13.58
CA ASN A 183 -10.26 -5.83 -13.07
C ASN A 183 -9.56 -7.20 -13.16
N LEU A 184 -9.25 -7.81 -12.00
CA LEU A 184 -8.58 -9.12 -11.91
C LEU A 184 -9.35 -10.27 -12.60
N SER A 185 -10.66 -10.17 -12.73
CA SER A 185 -11.47 -11.20 -13.42
C SER A 185 -11.25 -11.19 -14.94
N LYS A 186 -10.74 -10.08 -15.49
CA LYS A 186 -10.53 -9.86 -16.92
C LYS A 186 -9.06 -9.81 -17.32
N ASN A 187 -8.16 -9.57 -16.36
CA ASN A 187 -6.74 -9.34 -16.61
C ASN A 187 -5.91 -10.47 -16.02
N GLY A 188 -5.41 -11.36 -16.86
CA GLY A 188 -4.46 -12.40 -16.47
C GLY A 188 -3.02 -11.95 -16.51
N THR A 189 -2.70 -10.91 -17.28
CA THR A 189 -1.36 -10.41 -17.57
C THR A 189 -1.29 -8.88 -17.53
N ILE A 190 -0.09 -8.34 -17.41
CA ILE A 190 0.15 -6.88 -17.53
C ILE A 190 -0.20 -6.40 -18.96
N GLU A 191 0.00 -7.24 -19.97
CA GLU A 191 -0.37 -6.87 -21.34
C GLU A 191 -1.89 -6.67 -21.50
N ASP A 192 -2.71 -7.46 -20.80
CA ASP A 192 -4.18 -7.24 -20.80
C ASP A 192 -4.52 -5.86 -20.23
N ILE A 193 -3.90 -5.47 -19.12
CA ILE A 193 -4.08 -4.13 -18.53
C ILE A 193 -3.66 -3.05 -19.53
N MET A 194 -2.49 -3.21 -20.15
CA MET A 194 -1.95 -2.26 -21.13
C MET A 194 -2.86 -2.13 -22.34
N ASN A 195 -3.47 -3.23 -22.80
CA ASN A 195 -4.42 -3.24 -23.92
C ASN A 195 -5.73 -2.56 -23.54
N ASN A 196 -6.26 -2.82 -22.33
CA ASN A 196 -7.46 -2.14 -21.85
C ASN A 196 -7.24 -0.63 -21.72
N LEU A 197 -6.08 -0.19 -21.24
CA LEU A 197 -5.73 1.23 -21.19
C LEU A 197 -5.60 1.86 -22.59
N ARG A 198 -5.05 1.13 -23.59
CA ARG A 198 -4.96 1.60 -24.99
C ARG A 198 -6.32 1.73 -25.65
N GLN A 199 -7.24 0.82 -25.33
CA GLN A 199 -8.56 0.70 -25.97
C GLN A 199 -9.68 1.36 -25.17
N TYR A 200 -9.35 2.09 -24.08
CA TYR A 200 -10.37 2.72 -23.25
C TYR A 200 -11.17 3.78 -24.03
N GLU A 201 -12.47 3.57 -24.14
CA GLU A 201 -13.42 4.43 -24.85
C GLU A 201 -14.39 5.11 -23.88
N GLY A 202 -13.90 6.00 -23.05
CA GLY A 202 -14.70 6.82 -22.15
C GLY A 202 -14.66 8.30 -22.52
N SER A 203 -14.91 9.14 -21.53
CA SER A 203 -14.80 10.60 -21.66
C SER A 203 -13.37 11.06 -22.03
N ALA A 204 -13.23 12.32 -22.41
CA ALA A 204 -11.93 12.92 -22.70
C ALA A 204 -11.00 12.87 -21.47
N GLU A 205 -11.54 13.13 -20.28
CA GLU A 205 -10.79 13.02 -19.00
C GLU A 205 -10.34 11.57 -18.78
N GLY A 206 -11.23 10.59 -18.93
CA GLY A 206 -10.90 9.18 -18.75
C GLY A 206 -9.82 8.71 -19.72
N LYS A 207 -9.91 9.09 -21.01
CA LYS A 207 -8.87 8.77 -22.01
C LYS A 207 -7.51 9.38 -21.68
N ALA A 208 -7.50 10.64 -21.22
CA ALA A 208 -6.27 11.30 -20.78
C ALA A 208 -5.64 10.57 -19.59
N PHE A 209 -6.45 10.20 -18.61
CA PHE A 209 -6.00 9.46 -17.43
C PHE A 209 -5.51 8.04 -17.78
N ALA A 210 -6.21 7.32 -18.66
CA ALA A 210 -5.74 6.01 -19.16
C ALA A 210 -4.37 6.10 -19.83
N GLN A 211 -4.15 7.15 -20.62
CA GLN A 211 -2.84 7.41 -21.27
C GLN A 211 -1.76 7.77 -20.24
N GLU A 212 -2.09 8.56 -19.20
CA GLU A 212 -1.19 8.88 -18.11
C GLU A 212 -0.74 7.60 -17.37
N ILE A 213 -1.70 6.74 -16.99
CA ILE A 213 -1.42 5.46 -16.33
C ILE A 213 -0.52 4.58 -17.21
N LYS A 214 -0.86 4.44 -18.49
CA LYS A 214 -0.06 3.66 -19.43
C LYS A 214 1.39 4.15 -19.48
N THR A 215 1.60 5.46 -19.59
CA THR A 215 2.93 6.06 -19.59
C THR A 215 3.66 5.78 -18.28
N LYS A 216 2.96 5.87 -17.16
CA LYS A 216 3.52 5.59 -15.83
C LYS A 216 3.94 4.12 -15.68
N LEU A 217 3.12 3.17 -16.12
CA LEU A 217 3.45 1.74 -16.06
C LEU A 217 4.68 1.39 -16.89
N LEU A 218 4.90 2.06 -18.04
CA LEU A 218 6.08 1.88 -18.87
C LEU A 218 7.39 2.34 -18.20
N THR A 219 7.32 3.09 -17.10
CA THR A 219 8.49 3.49 -16.32
C THR A 219 8.84 2.52 -15.19
N LYS A 220 8.03 1.50 -14.96
CA LYS A 220 8.19 0.53 -13.87
C LYS A 220 8.95 -0.71 -14.32
N SER A 221 9.55 -1.41 -13.34
CA SER A 221 10.18 -2.71 -13.60
C SER A 221 9.17 -3.70 -14.18
N PRO A 222 9.42 -4.27 -15.37
CA PRO A 222 8.49 -5.22 -15.99
C PRO A 222 8.29 -6.49 -15.15
N SER A 223 9.35 -7.01 -14.54
CA SER A 223 9.30 -8.17 -13.65
C SER A 223 8.50 -7.87 -12.39
N SER A 224 8.73 -6.70 -11.78
CA SER A 224 8.00 -6.27 -10.59
C SER A 224 6.51 -6.11 -10.84
N LEU A 225 6.11 -5.56 -11.99
CA LEU A 225 4.70 -5.44 -12.37
C LEU A 225 4.01 -6.81 -12.46
N GLN A 226 4.66 -7.82 -13.06
CA GLN A 226 4.11 -9.17 -13.16
C GLN A 226 4.00 -9.84 -11.78
N ILE A 227 5.03 -9.69 -10.94
CA ILE A 227 5.01 -10.21 -9.56
C ILE A 227 3.88 -9.55 -8.77
N ALA A 228 3.76 -8.23 -8.82
CA ALA A 228 2.70 -7.49 -8.11
C ALA A 228 1.30 -7.93 -8.55
N LEU A 229 1.05 -8.04 -9.85
CA LEU A 229 -0.22 -8.55 -10.39
C LEU A 229 -0.53 -9.95 -9.82
N ARG A 230 0.43 -10.85 -9.86
CA ARG A 230 0.25 -12.22 -9.36
C ARG A 230 -0.01 -12.26 -7.86
N LEU A 231 0.72 -11.47 -7.09
CA LEU A 231 0.50 -11.38 -5.63
C LEU A 231 -0.89 -10.85 -5.29
N VAL A 232 -1.38 -9.79 -5.97
CA VAL A 232 -2.75 -9.30 -5.75
C VAL A 232 -3.78 -10.36 -6.13
N GLN A 233 -3.59 -11.09 -7.26
CA GLN A 233 -4.49 -12.17 -7.68
C GLN A 233 -4.61 -13.27 -6.63
N GLU A 234 -3.50 -13.71 -6.04
CA GLU A 234 -3.48 -14.78 -5.06
C GLU A 234 -3.91 -14.30 -3.67
N ASN A 235 -3.38 -13.17 -3.21
CA ASN A 235 -3.57 -12.70 -1.84
C ASN A 235 -4.95 -12.07 -1.60
N SER A 236 -5.63 -11.58 -2.66
CA SER A 236 -7.00 -11.04 -2.53
C SER A 236 -8.02 -12.07 -2.04
N ARG A 237 -7.75 -13.37 -2.18
CA ARG A 237 -8.65 -14.48 -1.84
C ARG A 237 -8.10 -15.41 -0.77
N ASP A 238 -6.93 -15.12 -0.23
CA ASP A 238 -6.22 -15.99 0.72
C ASP A 238 -6.21 -15.40 2.14
N HIS A 239 -5.52 -16.05 3.06
CA HIS A 239 -5.33 -15.61 4.44
C HIS A 239 -4.04 -14.83 4.60
N ILE A 240 -3.97 -13.96 5.63
CA ILE A 240 -2.79 -13.12 5.89
C ILE A 240 -1.51 -13.95 6.06
N GLU A 241 -1.59 -15.09 6.73
CA GLU A 241 -0.43 -15.96 6.93
C GLU A 241 0.17 -16.44 5.60
N SER A 242 -0.70 -16.87 4.66
CA SER A 242 -0.28 -17.29 3.32
C SER A 242 0.31 -16.13 2.52
N ALA A 243 -0.29 -14.96 2.62
CA ALA A 243 0.18 -13.75 1.94
C ALA A 243 1.58 -13.35 2.42
N ILE A 244 1.79 -13.27 3.72
CA ILE A 244 3.09 -12.95 4.34
C ILE A 244 4.16 -13.99 3.98
N LYS A 245 3.81 -15.28 3.96
CA LYS A 245 4.72 -16.35 3.50
C LYS A 245 5.08 -16.17 2.02
N ARG A 246 4.12 -15.80 1.16
CA ARG A 246 4.40 -15.50 -0.25
C ARG A 246 5.35 -14.33 -0.41
N ASP A 247 5.14 -13.26 0.35
CA ASP A 247 6.04 -12.11 0.33
C ASP A 247 7.47 -12.55 0.70
N LEU A 248 7.64 -13.34 1.77
CA LEU A 248 8.95 -13.84 2.18
C LEU A 248 9.61 -14.72 1.11
N TYR A 249 8.85 -15.66 0.51
CA TYR A 249 9.38 -16.49 -0.56
C TYR A 249 9.73 -15.69 -1.81
N THR A 250 8.93 -14.70 -2.15
CA THR A 250 9.19 -13.81 -3.30
C THR A 250 10.45 -13.00 -3.07
N ALA A 251 10.59 -12.36 -1.90
CA ALA A 251 11.78 -11.60 -1.51
C ALA A 251 13.03 -12.49 -1.50
N ALA A 252 12.92 -13.70 -0.94
CA ALA A 252 14.02 -14.66 -0.92
C ALA A 252 14.46 -15.07 -2.35
N ASN A 253 13.50 -15.36 -3.23
CA ASN A 253 13.80 -15.73 -4.62
C ASN A 253 14.43 -14.57 -5.39
N MET A 254 13.97 -13.33 -5.19
CA MET A 254 14.57 -12.13 -5.80
C MET A 254 16.01 -11.93 -5.31
N CYS A 255 16.27 -12.15 -4.01
CA CYS A 255 17.63 -12.05 -3.45
C CYS A 255 18.55 -13.21 -3.89
N MET A 256 17.99 -14.37 -4.23
CA MET A 256 18.78 -15.53 -4.74
C MET A 256 19.07 -15.43 -6.22
N ASN A 257 18.17 -14.84 -7.01
CA ASN A 257 18.38 -14.64 -8.43
C ASN A 257 19.33 -13.47 -8.66
N GLN A 258 20.49 -13.74 -9.25
CA GLN A 258 21.55 -12.75 -9.40
C GLN A 258 21.10 -11.54 -10.24
N ASP A 259 20.36 -11.77 -11.33
CA ASP A 259 19.91 -10.69 -12.21
C ASP A 259 18.88 -9.79 -11.49
N SER A 260 17.93 -10.38 -10.78
CA SER A 260 16.94 -9.63 -9.97
C SER A 260 17.61 -8.86 -8.84
N LEU A 261 18.60 -9.44 -8.16
CA LEU A 261 19.33 -8.77 -7.08
C LEU A 261 20.14 -7.59 -7.59
N VAL A 262 20.80 -7.72 -8.74
CA VAL A 262 21.56 -6.64 -9.37
C VAL A 262 20.61 -5.52 -9.78
N GLU A 263 19.51 -5.83 -10.47
CA GLU A 263 18.51 -4.85 -10.89
C GLU A 263 17.92 -4.10 -9.69
N PHE A 264 17.52 -4.82 -8.63
CA PHE A 264 17.01 -4.22 -7.39
C PHE A 264 18.04 -3.32 -6.72
N SER A 265 19.30 -3.77 -6.61
CA SER A 265 20.36 -2.98 -5.98
C SER A 265 20.69 -1.72 -6.75
N GLU A 266 20.82 -1.80 -8.08
CA GLU A 266 21.13 -0.66 -8.95
C GLU A 266 19.98 0.33 -9.01
N ALA A 267 18.74 -0.14 -9.15
CA ALA A 267 17.56 0.73 -9.16
C ALA A 267 17.34 1.41 -7.80
N THR A 268 17.58 0.70 -6.68
CA THR A 268 17.56 1.27 -5.34
C THR A 268 18.62 2.38 -5.20
N LYS A 269 19.85 2.11 -5.65
CA LYS A 269 20.91 3.12 -5.64
C LYS A 269 20.51 4.34 -6.48
N HIS A 270 20.06 4.12 -7.70
CA HIS A 270 19.60 5.17 -8.63
C HIS A 270 18.54 6.07 -8.00
N LYS A 271 17.49 5.46 -7.41
CA LYS A 271 16.33 6.17 -6.89
C LYS A 271 16.56 6.80 -5.52
N LEU A 272 17.14 6.04 -4.56
CA LEU A 272 17.15 6.40 -3.15
C LEU A 272 18.51 7.01 -2.71
N ILE A 273 19.62 6.57 -3.28
CA ILE A 273 20.96 7.07 -2.92
C ILE A 273 21.34 8.25 -3.82
N ASP A 274 21.35 8.03 -5.14
CA ASP A 274 21.72 9.04 -6.13
C ASP A 274 20.59 10.05 -6.39
N LYS A 275 19.38 9.80 -5.87
CA LYS A 275 18.17 10.65 -5.95
C LYS A 275 17.83 11.10 -7.37
N GLN A 276 18.03 10.21 -8.35
CA GLN A 276 17.74 10.49 -9.74
C GLN A 276 16.23 10.68 -9.94
N ARG A 277 15.86 11.70 -10.72
CA ARG A 277 14.45 12.02 -11.03
C ARG A 277 13.90 11.24 -12.21
N VAL A 278 14.79 10.76 -13.10
CA VAL A 278 14.43 9.97 -14.26
C VAL A 278 14.19 8.51 -13.86
N PRO A 279 13.28 7.78 -14.51
CA PRO A 279 13.10 6.36 -14.26
C PRO A 279 14.39 5.57 -14.49
N TYR A 280 14.56 4.48 -13.73
CA TYR A 280 15.66 3.55 -13.97
C TYR A 280 15.49 2.88 -15.35
N PRO A 281 16.56 2.73 -16.15
CA PRO A 281 16.48 2.11 -17.49
C PRO A 281 16.42 0.58 -17.37
N TRP A 282 15.20 0.05 -17.19
CA TRP A 282 14.97 -1.38 -17.05
C TRP A 282 15.46 -2.18 -18.27
N THR A 283 16.15 -3.27 -18.02
CA THR A 283 16.46 -4.27 -19.06
C THR A 283 15.17 -5.04 -19.40
N LYS A 284 14.92 -5.25 -20.68
CA LYS A 284 13.71 -5.94 -21.16
C LYS A 284 13.77 -7.43 -20.90
#